data_56b53c81df1cfabd8f7e712a259bc406
#
_entry.id   56b53c81df1cfabd8f7e712a259bc406
#
_cell.length_a   1.000
_cell.length_b   1.000
_cell.length_c   1.000
_cell.angle_alpha   90.00
_cell.angle_beta   90.00
_cell.angle_gamma   90.00
#
_symmetry.space_group_name_H-M   'P 1'
#
loop_
_entity.id
_entity.type
_entity.pdbx_description
1 polymer ?
#
loop_
_entity_poly.entity_id
_entity_poly.type
_entity_poly.pdbx_seq_one_letter_code
_entity_poly.pdbx_strand_id
1 'polypeptide(L)'
;MDLLSHLATLGPYERTSWTYEIDCAQRGFYFFGPTKIRSGDILGFFSQRQRRKTPGRLIIYPRVQPLPELGFPGKEPFGEKKLTRHLVKDPVRIVGVRDYHPKDSIKRVHWKASARAGELQVKVYEPTITQQLVMFLNVASFPQTWRGIIPEHQEQAISVAASIAYHAVERRYAVGLVANGNVPHSDQPIKVPANRAPDQLTRVLESLAAVTGFATTPIERLLDVQGPRLALGATLVVITTVVTEGMLTNMLRLRDAGRRLVLVSMDPGFQTEAPSDIVTYHIPLAEIDFAGVWKQAAADEAPPQGDKHWARPNKEQTRFPPSAGDFVP
;
A
#
# COMPACT_ATOMS: atom_id res chain seq x y z
N MET A 1 -3.30 -0.58 -25.97
CA MET A 1 -3.04 -1.95 -25.47
C MET A 1 -2.39 -2.72 -26.59
N ASP A 2 -1.07 -2.85 -26.57
CA ASP A 2 -0.34 -3.47 -27.66
C ASP A 2 -0.48 -4.99 -27.56
N LEU A 3 -0.98 -5.61 -28.63
CA LEU A 3 -1.08 -7.05 -28.75
C LEU A 3 0.28 -7.60 -29.17
N LEU A 4 0.99 -8.23 -28.26
CA LEU A 4 2.19 -8.97 -28.56
C LEU A 4 1.79 -10.22 -29.37
N SER A 5 2.26 -10.32 -30.61
CA SER A 5 2.02 -11.46 -31.47
C SER A 5 3.35 -12.02 -32.00
N HIS A 6 3.53 -13.32 -31.89
CA HIS A 6 4.72 -14.02 -32.35
C HIS A 6 4.35 -15.18 -33.22
N LEU A 7 5.15 -15.40 -34.24
CA LEU A 7 5.10 -16.57 -35.10
C LEU A 7 6.44 -17.32 -34.97
N ALA A 8 6.38 -18.63 -34.77
CA ALA A 8 7.56 -19.47 -34.76
C ALA A 8 7.25 -20.81 -35.44
N THR A 9 8.23 -21.33 -36.14
CA THR A 9 8.22 -22.70 -36.63
C THR A 9 9.07 -23.54 -35.70
N LEU A 10 8.52 -24.65 -35.22
CA LEU A 10 9.19 -25.54 -34.26
C LEU A 10 9.39 -26.91 -34.86
N GLY A 11 10.61 -27.41 -34.79
CA GLY A 11 10.94 -28.81 -35.08
C GLY A 11 10.49 -29.75 -33.94
N PRO A 12 10.63 -31.08 -34.13
CA PRO A 12 10.35 -32.04 -33.08
C PRO A 12 11.21 -31.77 -31.83
N TYR A 13 10.58 -31.75 -30.66
CA TYR A 13 11.21 -31.45 -29.35
C TYR A 13 11.84 -30.06 -29.21
N GLU A 14 11.60 -29.17 -30.14
CA GLU A 14 12.11 -27.79 -30.09
C GLU A 14 11.24 -26.92 -29.18
N ARG A 15 11.88 -26.00 -28.49
CA ARG A 15 11.24 -25.04 -27.60
C ARG A 15 11.68 -23.63 -27.98
N THR A 16 10.74 -22.71 -28.05
CA THR A 16 11.04 -21.30 -28.20
C THR A 16 10.55 -20.50 -26.98
N SER A 17 11.26 -19.44 -26.67
CA SER A 17 10.92 -18.52 -25.60
C SER A 17 11.18 -17.10 -26.04
N TRP A 18 10.36 -16.16 -25.58
CA TRP A 18 10.54 -14.74 -25.82
C TRP A 18 10.65 -14.03 -24.48
N THR A 19 11.60 -13.11 -24.41
CA THR A 19 11.82 -12.26 -23.23
C THR A 19 11.47 -10.83 -23.60
N TYR A 20 10.79 -10.14 -22.69
CA TYR A 20 10.40 -8.75 -22.85
C TYR A 20 10.91 -7.94 -21.69
N GLU A 21 11.37 -6.74 -21.99
CA GLU A 21 11.61 -5.70 -21.01
C GLU A 21 10.32 -4.88 -20.86
N ILE A 22 9.93 -4.63 -19.62
CA ILE A 22 8.71 -3.89 -19.30
C ILE A 22 9.13 -2.66 -18.50
N ASP A 23 8.85 -1.48 -19.04
CA ASP A 23 9.02 -0.24 -18.29
C ASP A 23 7.88 -0.08 -17.27
N CYS A 24 8.28 0.00 -16.00
CA CYS A 24 7.37 0.06 -14.87
C CYS A 24 7.23 1.50 -14.35
N ALA A 25 6.80 2.43 -15.19
CA ALA A 25 6.73 3.84 -14.87
C ALA A 25 5.65 4.19 -13.81
N GLN A 26 4.55 3.45 -13.78
CA GLN A 26 3.43 3.72 -12.89
C GLN A 26 3.13 2.51 -12.00
N ARG A 27 2.86 2.78 -10.71
CA ARG A 27 2.40 1.73 -9.79
C ARG A 27 1.03 1.19 -10.21
N GLY A 28 0.74 -0.04 -9.84
CA GLY A 28 -0.58 -0.61 -10.10
C GLY A 28 -0.60 -2.12 -10.22
N PHE A 29 -1.79 -2.62 -10.50
CA PHE A 29 -2.05 -4.01 -10.83
C PHE A 29 -2.27 -4.15 -12.32
N TYR A 30 -1.38 -4.86 -12.97
CA TYR A 30 -1.42 -5.09 -14.40
C TYR A 30 -1.70 -6.56 -14.67
N PHE A 31 -2.58 -6.82 -15.62
CA PHE A 31 -2.95 -8.17 -16.01
C PHE A 31 -2.52 -8.44 -17.45
N PHE A 32 -1.82 -9.55 -17.65
CA PHE A 32 -1.39 -10.01 -18.97
C PHE A 32 -2.24 -11.19 -19.39
N GLY A 33 -2.81 -11.12 -20.59
CA GLY A 33 -3.62 -12.19 -21.12
C GLY A 33 -5.07 -11.78 -21.38
N PRO A 34 -5.90 -12.72 -21.81
CA PRO A 34 -5.64 -14.14 -22.04
C PRO A 34 -4.71 -14.41 -23.22
N THR A 35 -3.81 -15.40 -23.08
CA THR A 35 -2.92 -15.81 -24.17
C THR A 35 -3.66 -16.70 -25.14
N LYS A 36 -3.64 -16.33 -26.43
CA LYS A 36 -4.22 -17.13 -27.52
C LYS A 36 -3.08 -17.81 -28.29
N ILE A 37 -3.10 -19.11 -28.36
CA ILE A 37 -2.11 -19.91 -29.10
C ILE A 37 -2.83 -20.54 -30.28
N ARG A 38 -2.24 -20.42 -31.47
CA ARG A 38 -2.68 -21.12 -32.65
C ARG A 38 -1.52 -21.95 -33.17
N SER A 39 -1.69 -23.24 -33.31
CA SER A 39 -0.73 -24.13 -33.93
C SER A 39 -1.37 -24.82 -35.14
N GLY A 40 -0.56 -25.14 -36.12
CA GLY A 40 -1.03 -25.84 -37.31
C GLY A 40 0.17 -26.42 -38.08
N ASP A 41 -0.13 -27.26 -39.03
CA ASP A 41 0.84 -27.80 -39.97
C ASP A 41 1.16 -26.79 -41.08
N ILE A 42 2.28 -26.97 -41.76
CA ILE A 42 2.77 -26.10 -42.84
C ILE A 42 1.78 -26.05 -44.02
N LEU A 43 1.09 -27.15 -44.27
CA LEU A 43 0.13 -27.26 -45.39
C LEU A 43 -1.28 -26.78 -45.05
N GLY A 44 -1.54 -26.46 -43.77
CA GLY A 44 -2.81 -25.90 -43.32
C GLY A 44 -3.95 -26.92 -43.17
N PHE A 45 -3.67 -28.21 -43.24
CA PHE A 45 -4.70 -29.28 -43.08
C PHE A 45 -5.19 -29.42 -41.65
N PHE A 46 -4.33 -29.15 -40.69
CA PHE A 46 -4.65 -29.21 -39.25
C PHE A 46 -4.36 -27.87 -38.57
N SER A 47 -5.31 -27.40 -37.82
CA SER A 47 -5.12 -26.23 -36.98
C SER A 47 -5.79 -26.40 -35.63
N GLN A 48 -5.06 -26.09 -34.56
CA GLN A 48 -5.58 -26.13 -33.21
C GLN A 48 -5.46 -24.73 -32.59
N ARG A 49 -6.50 -24.32 -31.87
CA ARG A 49 -6.52 -23.07 -31.12
C ARG A 49 -6.67 -23.38 -29.65
N GLN A 50 -5.80 -22.80 -28.86
CA GLN A 50 -5.85 -22.91 -27.41
C GLN A 50 -5.88 -21.51 -26.80
N ARG A 51 -6.75 -21.31 -25.82
CA ARG A 51 -6.81 -20.08 -25.05
C ARG A 51 -6.48 -20.39 -23.60
N ARG A 52 -5.37 -19.84 -23.09
CA ARG A 52 -5.09 -19.85 -21.66
C ARG A 52 -5.94 -18.80 -20.98
N LYS A 53 -6.87 -19.22 -20.13
CA LYS A 53 -7.82 -18.33 -19.43
C LYS A 53 -7.16 -17.61 -18.23
N THR A 54 -6.10 -18.17 -17.68
CA THR A 54 -5.43 -17.59 -16.49
C THR A 54 -4.56 -16.41 -16.92
N PRO A 55 -4.92 -15.18 -16.54
CA PRO A 55 -4.07 -14.02 -16.77
C PRO A 55 -2.84 -14.10 -15.88
N GLY A 56 -1.69 -13.68 -16.39
CA GLY A 56 -0.56 -13.31 -15.55
C GLY A 56 -0.86 -12.00 -14.82
N ARG A 57 -0.36 -11.85 -13.60
CA ARG A 57 -0.49 -10.63 -12.81
C ARG A 57 0.90 -10.04 -12.54
N LEU A 58 1.07 -8.77 -12.80
CA LEU A 58 2.22 -7.97 -12.40
C LEU A 58 1.74 -6.90 -11.42
N ILE A 59 2.45 -6.75 -10.31
CA ILE A 59 2.20 -5.70 -9.33
C ILE A 59 3.41 -4.78 -9.36
N ILE A 60 3.19 -3.51 -9.65
CA ILE A 60 4.20 -2.47 -9.58
C ILE A 60 3.99 -1.69 -8.30
N TYR A 61 4.95 -1.76 -7.39
CA TYR A 61 4.91 -1.08 -6.11
C TYR A 61 5.14 0.43 -6.25
N PRO A 62 4.62 1.23 -5.30
CA PRO A 62 4.94 2.65 -5.24
C PRO A 62 6.43 2.86 -4.99
N ARG A 63 6.94 4.00 -5.42
CA ARG A 63 8.33 4.40 -5.22
C ARG A 63 8.61 4.60 -3.73
N VAL A 64 9.72 4.03 -3.25
CA VAL A 64 10.21 4.21 -1.89
C VAL A 64 11.44 5.10 -1.93
N GLN A 65 11.48 6.13 -1.08
CA GLN A 65 12.58 7.09 -0.95
C GLN A 65 13.08 7.09 0.51
N PRO A 66 14.36 7.36 0.74
CA PRO A 66 14.88 7.55 2.09
C PRO A 66 14.18 8.71 2.81
N LEU A 67 13.77 8.53 4.06
CA LEU A 67 13.06 9.57 4.82
C LEU A 67 13.82 10.90 4.93
N PRO A 68 15.16 10.95 5.07
CA PRO A 68 15.89 12.22 5.07
C PRO A 68 15.73 13.03 3.77
N GLU A 69 15.61 12.37 2.62
CA GLU A 69 15.34 13.03 1.33
C GLU A 69 13.94 13.65 1.26
N LEU A 70 13.02 13.14 2.08
CA LEU A 70 11.66 13.66 2.25
C LEU A 70 11.56 14.73 3.34
N GLY A 71 12.70 15.18 3.93
CA GLY A 71 12.73 16.21 4.97
C GLY A 71 12.47 15.70 6.40
N PHE A 72 12.43 14.38 6.60
CA PHE A 72 12.32 13.83 7.96
C PHE A 72 13.69 13.84 8.67
N PRO A 73 13.73 14.07 10.00
CA PRO A 73 14.95 13.91 10.76
C PRO A 73 15.46 12.48 10.69
N GLY A 74 16.78 12.30 10.54
CA GLY A 74 17.40 10.98 10.42
C GLY A 74 17.29 10.11 11.68
N LYS A 75 17.06 10.72 12.86
CA LYS A 75 16.84 10.04 14.13
C LYS A 75 15.41 10.29 14.60
N GLU A 76 14.68 9.19 14.90
CA GLU A 76 13.35 9.17 15.53
C GLU A 76 12.28 10.11 14.89
N PRO A 77 11.98 9.94 13.59
CA PRO A 77 11.03 10.80 12.88
C PRO A 77 9.59 10.73 13.45
N PHE A 78 9.28 9.73 14.25
CA PHE A 78 7.95 9.55 14.82
C PHE A 78 7.89 9.86 16.34
N GLY A 79 8.83 10.68 16.83
CA GLY A 79 8.91 11.13 18.20
C GLY A 79 9.75 10.24 19.11
N GLU A 80 10.31 10.83 20.16
CA GLU A 80 11.13 10.13 21.15
C GLU A 80 10.40 8.94 21.79
N LYS A 81 11.17 7.90 22.06
CA LYS A 81 10.75 6.75 22.88
C LYS A 81 10.54 7.14 24.36
N LYS A 82 9.71 8.13 24.65
CA LYS A 82 9.25 8.29 26.03
C LYS A 82 8.43 7.06 26.36
N LEU A 83 9.06 6.15 27.08
CA LEU A 83 8.49 4.96 27.71
C LEU A 83 7.36 5.36 28.66
N THR A 84 6.24 5.81 28.14
CA THR A 84 5.03 5.96 28.94
C THR A 84 4.54 4.55 29.25
N ARG A 85 4.53 4.18 30.51
CA ARG A 85 4.35 2.87 31.14
C ARG A 85 3.04 2.14 30.80
N HIS A 86 2.68 1.99 29.56
CA HIS A 86 1.67 1.01 29.16
C HIS A 86 2.37 -0.23 28.62
N LEU A 87 3.01 -0.94 29.56
CA LEU A 87 3.61 -2.25 29.37
C LEU A 87 2.50 -3.25 29.03
N VAL A 88 2.27 -3.47 27.74
CA VAL A 88 1.51 -4.65 27.33
C VAL A 88 2.41 -5.86 27.60
N LYS A 89 2.08 -6.61 28.64
CA LYS A 89 2.78 -7.83 29.00
C LYS A 89 2.51 -8.85 27.91
N ASP A 90 3.55 -9.29 27.21
CA ASP A 90 3.46 -10.41 26.28
C ASP A 90 3.20 -11.70 27.07
N PRO A 91 2.02 -12.34 26.93
CA PRO A 91 1.69 -13.55 27.68
C PRO A 91 2.53 -14.77 27.27
N VAL A 92 3.33 -14.69 26.21
CA VAL A 92 4.10 -15.81 25.67
C VAL A 92 5.52 -15.84 26.23
N ARG A 93 6.13 -14.68 26.52
CA ARG A 93 7.53 -14.61 26.98
C ARG A 93 7.63 -14.45 28.49
N ILE A 94 7.94 -15.57 29.17
CA ILE A 94 8.20 -15.58 30.60
C ILE A 94 9.69 -15.31 30.79
N VAL A 95 10.05 -14.21 31.48
CA VAL A 95 11.42 -13.81 31.76
C VAL A 95 11.90 -14.45 33.10
N GLY A 96 10.94 -14.73 33.98
CA GLY A 96 11.26 -15.27 35.30
C GLY A 96 10.01 -15.50 36.14
N VAL A 97 10.25 -15.81 37.39
CA VAL A 97 9.22 -15.94 38.44
C VAL A 97 9.57 -15.04 39.62
N ARG A 98 8.56 -14.51 40.29
CA ARG A 98 8.68 -13.77 41.53
C ARG A 98 7.60 -14.21 42.51
N ASP A 99 7.76 -13.85 43.77
CA ASP A 99 6.76 -14.14 44.78
C ASP A 99 5.41 -13.52 44.50
N TYR A 100 4.37 -14.24 44.87
CA TYR A 100 2.99 -13.81 44.72
C TYR A 100 2.69 -12.63 45.65
N HIS A 101 2.03 -11.64 45.13
CA HIS A 101 1.49 -10.53 45.90
C HIS A 101 -0.05 -10.53 45.81
N PRO A 102 -0.80 -10.17 46.89
CA PRO A 102 -2.28 -10.21 46.92
C PRO A 102 -2.98 -9.47 45.78
N LYS A 103 -2.29 -8.53 45.11
CA LYS A 103 -2.79 -7.79 43.94
C LYS A 103 -2.57 -8.53 42.60
N ASP A 104 -1.90 -9.66 42.62
CA ASP A 104 -1.64 -10.44 41.41
C ASP A 104 -2.81 -11.36 41.07
N SER A 105 -3.06 -11.52 39.77
CA SER A 105 -4.08 -12.45 39.32
C SER A 105 -3.60 -13.90 39.47
N ILE A 106 -4.43 -14.75 40.05
CA ILE A 106 -4.20 -16.19 40.25
C ILE A 106 -3.92 -16.90 38.90
N LYS A 107 -4.44 -16.40 37.79
CA LYS A 107 -4.16 -16.91 36.43
C LYS A 107 -2.69 -16.80 36.01
N ARG A 108 -1.92 -15.96 36.70
CA ARG A 108 -0.47 -15.79 36.45
C ARG A 108 0.42 -16.66 37.33
N VAL A 109 -0.13 -17.45 38.25
CA VAL A 109 0.65 -18.33 39.10
C VAL A 109 1.38 -19.37 38.27
N HIS A 110 2.68 -19.54 38.54
CA HIS A 110 3.52 -20.56 37.94
C HIS A 110 3.54 -21.81 38.83
N TRP A 111 2.55 -22.67 38.72
CA TRP A 111 2.33 -23.81 39.59
C TRP A 111 3.56 -24.70 39.78
N LYS A 112 4.32 -24.95 38.70
CA LYS A 112 5.52 -25.76 38.74
C LYS A 112 6.67 -25.11 39.57
N ALA A 113 6.81 -23.79 39.49
CA ALA A 113 7.80 -23.06 40.29
C ALA A 113 7.34 -22.96 41.74
N SER A 114 6.06 -22.69 41.96
CA SER A 114 5.47 -22.66 43.32
C SER A 114 5.64 -23.98 44.07
N ALA A 115 5.43 -25.11 43.42
CA ALA A 115 5.62 -26.43 43.99
C ALA A 115 7.08 -26.73 44.38
N ARG A 116 8.04 -26.12 43.71
CA ARG A 116 9.47 -26.26 44.04
C ARG A 116 9.93 -25.32 45.14
N ALA A 117 9.39 -24.11 45.16
CA ALA A 117 9.74 -23.06 46.10
C ALA A 117 9.00 -23.21 47.46
N GLY A 118 7.91 -23.98 47.52
CA GLY A 118 7.03 -24.05 48.68
C GLY A 118 6.14 -22.83 48.91
N GLU A 119 6.25 -21.83 48.05
CA GLU A 119 5.52 -20.57 48.09
C GLU A 119 4.93 -20.21 46.74
N LEU A 120 3.83 -19.45 46.71
CA LEU A 120 3.21 -19.07 45.47
C LEU A 120 4.13 -18.15 44.63
N GLN A 121 4.46 -18.59 43.41
CA GLN A 121 5.28 -17.89 42.46
C GLN A 121 4.45 -17.41 41.26
N VAL A 122 4.66 -16.16 40.82
CA VAL A 122 3.95 -15.56 39.67
C VAL A 122 4.90 -15.41 38.51
N LYS A 123 4.42 -15.73 37.32
CA LYS A 123 5.14 -15.54 36.07
C LYS A 123 5.39 -14.05 35.84
N VAL A 124 6.66 -13.69 35.65
CA VAL A 124 7.08 -12.36 35.18
C VAL A 124 7.21 -12.43 33.67
N TYR A 125 6.39 -11.66 32.99
CA TYR A 125 6.41 -11.56 31.54
C TYR A 125 7.34 -10.44 31.11
N GLU A 126 8.05 -10.65 30.02
CA GLU A 126 8.84 -9.58 29.40
C GLU A 126 7.86 -8.48 28.90
N PRO A 127 8.10 -7.24 29.31
CA PRO A 127 7.32 -6.14 28.75
C PRO A 127 7.76 -5.91 27.31
N THR A 128 7.12 -6.57 26.37
CA THR A 128 7.36 -6.33 24.95
C THR A 128 6.64 -5.04 24.55
N ILE A 129 7.40 -3.97 24.45
CA ILE A 129 6.90 -2.73 23.87
C ILE A 129 6.80 -2.94 22.37
N THR A 130 5.68 -3.45 21.91
CA THR A 130 5.39 -3.50 20.50
C THR A 130 5.03 -2.10 20.04
N GLN A 131 6.01 -1.40 19.48
CA GLN A 131 5.76 -0.10 18.88
C GLN A 131 4.89 -0.32 17.64
N GLN A 132 3.66 0.19 17.69
CA GLN A 132 2.76 0.17 16.55
C GLN A 132 2.80 1.53 15.86
N LEU A 133 2.90 1.51 14.53
CA LEU A 133 2.77 2.67 13.68
C LEU A 133 1.65 2.40 12.70
N VAL A 134 0.60 3.20 12.76
CA VAL A 134 -0.53 3.11 11.84
C VAL A 134 -0.63 4.36 11.02
N MET A 135 -0.50 4.20 9.71
CA MET A 135 -0.62 5.28 8.76
C MET A 135 -2.08 5.48 8.37
N PHE A 136 -2.54 6.72 8.41
CA PHE A 136 -3.80 7.17 7.87
C PHE A 136 -3.51 7.97 6.61
N LEU A 137 -3.78 7.38 5.46
CA LEU A 137 -3.52 8.01 4.16
C LEU A 137 -4.81 8.65 3.64
N ASN A 138 -4.77 9.96 3.47
CA ASN A 138 -5.80 10.71 2.77
C ASN A 138 -5.42 10.86 1.30
N VAL A 139 -6.20 10.25 0.42
CA VAL A 139 -5.98 10.35 -1.05
C VAL A 139 -6.70 11.54 -1.68
N ALA A 140 -7.53 12.26 -0.94
CA ALA A 140 -8.23 13.43 -1.44
C ALA A 140 -7.25 14.59 -1.69
N SER A 141 -7.36 15.25 -2.82
CA SER A 141 -6.58 16.44 -3.17
C SER A 141 -7.29 17.75 -2.84
N PHE A 142 -8.56 17.68 -2.49
CA PHE A 142 -9.40 18.82 -2.14
C PHE A 142 -10.21 18.52 -0.87
N PRO A 143 -10.60 19.56 -0.10
CA PRO A 143 -11.48 19.38 1.07
C PRO A 143 -12.82 18.71 0.70
N GLN A 144 -13.29 19.01 -0.50
CA GLN A 144 -14.52 18.43 -1.04
C GLN A 144 -14.17 17.26 -1.97
N THR A 145 -14.57 16.06 -1.60
CA THR A 145 -14.25 14.82 -2.34
C THR A 145 -14.79 14.78 -3.78
N TRP A 146 -15.88 15.53 -4.07
CA TRP A 146 -16.46 15.59 -5.41
C TRP A 146 -15.66 16.45 -6.41
N ARG A 147 -14.67 17.24 -5.95
CA ARG A 147 -13.81 18.05 -6.83
C ARG A 147 -12.78 17.22 -7.59
N GLY A 148 -12.74 15.93 -7.31
CA GLY A 148 -11.81 15.01 -7.94
C GLY A 148 -10.49 14.86 -7.17
N ILE A 149 -9.50 14.33 -7.87
CA ILE A 149 -8.16 14.06 -7.33
C ILE A 149 -7.14 14.56 -8.34
N ILE A 150 -6.05 15.12 -7.85
CA ILE A 150 -4.86 15.44 -8.65
C ILE A 150 -3.96 14.21 -8.58
N PRO A 151 -3.77 13.48 -9.69
CA PRO A 151 -3.04 12.20 -9.67
C PRO A 151 -1.62 12.33 -9.09
N GLU A 152 -0.91 13.38 -9.43
CA GLU A 152 0.47 13.63 -9.00
C GLU A 152 0.56 13.82 -7.50
N HIS A 153 -0.38 14.56 -6.90
CA HIS A 153 -0.47 14.74 -5.46
C HIS A 153 -0.75 13.42 -4.75
N GLN A 154 -1.65 12.62 -5.32
CA GLN A 154 -1.94 11.29 -4.82
C GLN A 154 -0.73 10.37 -4.89
N GLU A 155 -0.01 10.35 -6.02
CA GLU A 155 1.20 9.54 -6.19
C GLU A 155 2.29 9.93 -5.19
N GLN A 156 2.47 11.22 -4.93
CA GLN A 156 3.42 11.70 -3.93
C GLN A 156 3.01 11.24 -2.52
N ALA A 157 1.74 11.39 -2.13
CA ALA A 157 1.25 10.95 -0.84
C ALA A 157 1.43 9.44 -0.63
N ILE A 158 1.18 8.64 -1.68
CA ILE A 158 1.37 7.19 -1.66
C ILE A 158 2.85 6.82 -1.57
N SER A 159 3.73 7.52 -2.29
CA SER A 159 5.17 7.32 -2.22
C SER A 159 5.72 7.64 -0.82
N VAL A 160 5.24 8.72 -0.19
CA VAL A 160 5.56 9.07 1.20
C VAL A 160 5.08 7.98 2.16
N ALA A 161 3.85 7.49 2.00
CA ALA A 161 3.32 6.40 2.83
C ALA A 161 4.15 5.12 2.68
N ALA A 162 4.55 4.76 1.46
CA ALA A 162 5.41 3.60 1.19
C ALA A 162 6.80 3.75 1.85
N SER A 163 7.37 4.95 1.79
CA SER A 163 8.67 5.26 2.39
C SER A 163 8.63 5.18 3.92
N ILE A 164 7.57 5.70 4.53
CA ILE A 164 7.33 5.58 5.97
C ILE A 164 7.13 4.12 6.38
N ALA A 165 6.35 3.35 5.61
CA ALA A 165 6.12 1.94 5.88
C ALA A 165 7.43 1.14 5.85
N TYR A 166 8.23 1.34 4.81
CA TYR A 166 9.53 0.69 4.65
C TYR A 166 10.45 0.97 5.85
N HIS A 167 10.64 2.25 6.18
CA HIS A 167 11.47 2.66 7.30
C HIS A 167 10.97 2.13 8.65
N ALA A 168 9.65 2.13 8.87
CA ALA A 168 9.07 1.62 10.10
C ALA A 168 9.26 0.10 10.25
N VAL A 169 9.15 -0.66 9.15
CA VAL A 169 9.42 -2.11 9.16
C VAL A 169 10.89 -2.39 9.44
N GLU A 170 11.83 -1.67 8.83
CA GLU A 170 13.27 -1.78 9.13
C GLU A 170 13.56 -1.55 10.61
N ARG A 171 12.84 -0.61 11.23
CA ARG A 171 12.94 -0.31 12.67
C ARG A 171 12.11 -1.25 13.56
N ARG A 172 11.56 -2.31 12.99
CA ARG A 172 10.76 -3.34 13.67
C ARG A 172 9.49 -2.80 14.35
N TYR A 173 8.87 -1.78 13.79
CA TYR A 173 7.51 -1.40 14.18
C TYR A 173 6.49 -2.42 13.66
N ALA A 174 5.40 -2.59 14.39
CA ALA A 174 4.20 -3.22 13.83
C ALA A 174 3.49 -2.17 12.96
N VAL A 175 3.57 -2.34 11.65
CA VAL A 175 3.07 -1.34 10.70
C VAL A 175 1.66 -1.68 10.24
N GLY A 176 0.77 -0.69 10.23
CA GLY A 176 -0.58 -0.77 9.70
C GLY A 176 -0.89 0.37 8.74
N LEU A 177 -1.91 0.19 7.91
CA LEU A 177 -2.38 1.19 6.96
C LEU A 177 -3.91 1.29 7.00
N VAL A 178 -4.40 2.51 7.04
CA VAL A 178 -5.81 2.87 6.82
C VAL A 178 -5.82 3.96 5.75
N ALA A 179 -6.49 3.73 4.64
CA ALA A 179 -6.59 4.75 3.59
C ALA A 179 -8.05 4.94 3.18
N ASN A 180 -8.42 6.18 2.89
CA ASN A 180 -9.76 6.52 2.42
C ASN A 180 -9.94 6.27 0.90
N GLY A 181 -8.88 5.89 0.19
CA GLY A 181 -8.98 5.35 -1.16
C GLY A 181 -9.55 3.94 -1.16
N ASN A 182 -9.99 3.49 -2.31
CA ASN A 182 -10.49 2.13 -2.53
C ASN A 182 -9.54 1.33 -3.44
N VAL A 183 -9.71 0.01 -3.43
CA VAL A 183 -9.13 -0.88 -4.41
C VAL A 183 -10.11 -1.09 -5.57
N PRO A 184 -9.64 -1.48 -6.77
CA PRO A 184 -10.53 -1.81 -7.88
C PRO A 184 -11.61 -2.83 -7.46
N HIS A 185 -12.85 -2.56 -7.81
CA HIS A 185 -14.03 -3.38 -7.51
C HIS A 185 -14.43 -3.46 -6.01
N SER A 186 -14.00 -2.51 -5.19
CA SER A 186 -14.40 -2.44 -3.79
C SER A 186 -14.66 -0.99 -3.39
N ASP A 187 -15.82 -0.72 -2.78
CA ASP A 187 -16.18 0.60 -2.24
C ASP A 187 -15.73 0.76 -0.77
N GLN A 188 -14.97 -0.21 -0.25
CA GLN A 188 -14.51 -0.17 1.13
C GLN A 188 -13.15 0.53 1.24
N PRO A 189 -12.94 1.33 2.30
CA PRO A 189 -11.65 1.91 2.58
C PRO A 189 -10.61 0.81 2.86
N ILE A 190 -9.38 1.07 2.46
CA ILE A 190 -8.28 0.14 2.64
C ILE A 190 -7.91 0.05 4.12
N LYS A 191 -7.79 -1.19 4.63
CA LYS A 191 -7.36 -1.45 6.01
C LYS A 191 -6.39 -2.62 6.04
N VAL A 192 -5.17 -2.34 6.45
CA VAL A 192 -4.14 -3.34 6.76
C VAL A 192 -3.87 -3.26 8.26
N PRO A 193 -4.26 -4.24 9.05
CA PRO A 193 -4.01 -4.24 10.49
C PRO A 193 -2.51 -4.18 10.80
N ALA A 194 -2.14 -3.47 11.86
CA ALA A 194 -0.75 -3.37 12.29
C ALA A 194 -0.20 -4.73 12.72
N ASN A 195 0.89 -5.16 12.09
CA ASN A 195 1.54 -6.43 12.36
C ASN A 195 3.06 -6.32 12.13
N ARG A 196 3.82 -7.33 12.61
CA ARG A 196 5.27 -7.52 12.39
C ARG A 196 5.59 -8.75 11.55
N ALA A 197 4.62 -9.33 10.89
CA ALA A 197 4.84 -10.49 10.03
C ALA A 197 5.88 -10.15 8.93
N PRO A 198 6.70 -11.11 8.49
CA PRO A 198 7.72 -10.88 7.46
C PRO A 198 7.14 -10.33 6.14
N ASP A 199 5.90 -10.68 5.83
CA ASP A 199 5.16 -10.26 4.65
C ASP A 199 4.37 -8.95 4.83
N GLN A 200 4.46 -8.32 6.01
CA GLN A 200 3.66 -7.12 6.32
C GLN A 200 3.97 -5.95 5.39
N LEU A 201 5.25 -5.71 5.09
CA LEU A 201 5.65 -4.67 4.15
C LEU A 201 5.03 -4.92 2.77
N THR A 202 5.12 -6.14 2.28
CA THR A 202 4.52 -6.54 0.99
C THR A 202 3.02 -6.26 0.97
N ARG A 203 2.29 -6.63 2.02
CA ARG A 203 0.84 -6.36 2.14
C ARG A 203 0.52 -4.87 2.11
N VAL A 204 1.31 -4.05 2.79
CA VAL A 204 1.13 -2.59 2.79
C VAL A 204 1.43 -2.03 1.41
N LEU A 205 2.54 -2.42 0.77
CA LEU A 205 2.91 -1.95 -0.57
C LEU A 205 1.92 -2.41 -1.64
N GLU A 206 1.41 -3.65 -1.57
CA GLU A 206 0.35 -4.13 -2.45
C GLU A 206 -0.93 -3.31 -2.29
N SER A 207 -1.32 -3.02 -1.04
CA SER A 207 -2.48 -2.20 -0.77
C SER A 207 -2.31 -0.78 -1.31
N LEU A 208 -1.12 -0.18 -1.16
CA LEU A 208 -0.80 1.12 -1.73
C LEU A 208 -0.74 1.11 -3.27
N ALA A 209 -0.25 0.01 -3.87
CA ALA A 209 -0.27 -0.17 -5.32
C ALA A 209 -1.70 -0.26 -5.87
N ALA A 210 -2.63 -0.81 -5.07
CA ALA A 210 -4.04 -0.98 -5.45
C ALA A 210 -4.89 0.28 -5.28
N VAL A 211 -4.41 1.32 -4.58
CA VAL A 211 -5.19 2.56 -4.35
C VAL A 211 -5.61 3.17 -5.67
N THR A 212 -6.91 3.34 -5.87
CA THR A 212 -7.49 4.06 -7.02
C THR A 212 -7.72 5.54 -6.71
N GLY A 213 -7.97 6.32 -7.75
CA GLY A 213 -8.09 7.78 -7.70
C GLY A 213 -9.35 8.34 -7.03
N PHE A 214 -10.04 7.59 -6.14
CA PHE A 214 -11.26 8.08 -5.51
C PHE A 214 -11.23 7.90 -4.00
N ALA A 215 -11.56 8.97 -3.25
CA ALA A 215 -11.80 8.90 -1.82
C ALA A 215 -13.25 8.44 -1.57
N THR A 216 -13.42 7.28 -0.96
CA THR A 216 -14.76 6.71 -0.66
C THR A 216 -15.35 7.24 0.63
N THR A 217 -14.52 7.73 1.53
CA THR A 217 -14.91 8.18 2.85
C THR A 217 -14.05 9.37 3.26
N PRO A 218 -14.60 10.41 3.89
CA PRO A 218 -13.78 11.48 4.48
C PRO A 218 -12.78 10.92 5.49
N ILE A 219 -11.58 11.47 5.50
CA ILE A 219 -10.51 11.02 6.41
C ILE A 219 -10.90 11.23 7.88
N GLU A 220 -11.69 12.26 8.17
CA GLU A 220 -12.22 12.57 9.47
C GLU A 220 -13.01 11.40 10.06
N ARG A 221 -13.87 10.79 9.24
CA ARG A 221 -14.66 9.63 9.64
C ARG A 221 -13.79 8.40 9.90
N LEU A 222 -12.72 8.23 9.11
CA LEU A 222 -11.79 7.12 9.35
C LEU A 222 -11.01 7.31 10.64
N LEU A 223 -10.54 8.53 10.93
CA LEU A 223 -9.87 8.87 12.19
C LEU A 223 -10.81 8.65 13.39
N ASP A 224 -12.06 9.07 13.29
CA ASP A 224 -13.06 8.92 14.35
C ASP A 224 -13.40 7.45 14.62
N VAL A 225 -13.58 6.64 13.59
CA VAL A 225 -13.97 5.23 13.73
C VAL A 225 -12.81 4.30 14.05
N GLN A 226 -11.65 4.51 13.43
CA GLN A 226 -10.51 3.59 13.55
C GLN A 226 -9.52 4.03 14.64
N GLY A 227 -9.35 5.34 14.84
CA GLY A 227 -8.40 5.87 15.83
C GLY A 227 -8.60 5.32 17.24
N PRO A 228 -9.80 5.32 17.82
CA PRO A 228 -10.06 4.77 19.15
C PRO A 228 -9.83 3.26 19.28
N ARG A 229 -9.93 2.51 18.18
CA ARG A 229 -9.76 1.05 18.16
C ARG A 229 -8.31 0.60 18.18
N LEU A 230 -7.39 1.51 17.91
CA LEU A 230 -5.96 1.21 17.92
C LEU A 230 -5.44 1.05 19.34
N ALA A 231 -4.35 0.31 19.50
CA ALA A 231 -3.72 0.11 20.80
C ALA A 231 -3.30 1.44 21.45
N LEU A 232 -3.42 1.55 22.76
CA LEU A 232 -2.85 2.66 23.52
C LEU A 232 -1.33 2.67 23.33
N GLY A 233 -0.75 3.83 23.00
CA GLY A 233 0.67 3.96 22.67
C GLY A 233 1.04 3.69 21.22
N ALA A 234 0.07 3.37 20.35
CA ALA A 234 0.29 3.38 18.91
C ALA A 234 0.59 4.81 18.42
N THR A 235 1.53 4.92 17.50
CA THR A 235 1.79 6.17 16.77
C THR A 235 0.91 6.20 15.53
N LEU A 236 0.09 7.22 15.41
CA LEU A 236 -0.76 7.47 14.26
C LEU A 236 -0.07 8.51 13.38
N VAL A 237 0.22 8.14 12.15
CA VAL A 237 0.81 9.04 11.15
C VAL A 237 -0.26 9.37 10.12
N VAL A 238 -0.71 10.61 10.11
CA VAL A 238 -1.69 11.11 9.14
C VAL A 238 -0.94 11.74 7.98
N ILE A 239 -1.16 11.23 6.78
CA ILE A 239 -0.51 11.68 5.54
C ILE A 239 -1.59 12.28 4.65
N THR A 240 -1.43 13.54 4.27
CA THR A 240 -2.46 14.26 3.52
C THR A 240 -1.87 15.36 2.64
N THR A 241 -2.52 15.58 1.49
CA THR A 241 -2.26 16.71 0.59
C THR A 241 -3.16 17.90 0.86
N VAL A 242 -4.18 17.73 1.71
CA VAL A 242 -5.10 18.78 2.12
C VAL A 242 -5.41 18.65 3.61
N VAL A 243 -5.25 19.73 4.35
CA VAL A 243 -5.54 19.78 5.78
C VAL A 243 -6.91 20.43 5.99
N THR A 244 -7.81 19.74 6.71
CA THR A 244 -9.13 20.27 7.06
C THR A 244 -9.25 20.50 8.56
N GLU A 245 -10.07 21.45 8.97
CA GLU A 245 -10.34 21.72 10.39
C GLU A 245 -10.93 20.50 11.11
N GLY A 246 -11.82 19.76 10.42
CA GLY A 246 -12.41 18.54 10.95
C GLY A 246 -11.38 17.46 11.24
N MET A 247 -10.39 17.29 10.34
CA MET A 247 -9.28 16.37 10.53
C MET A 247 -8.43 16.77 11.75
N LEU A 248 -8.05 18.05 11.85
CA LEU A 248 -7.29 18.56 12.99
C LEU A 248 -8.04 18.37 14.30
N THR A 249 -9.34 18.66 14.32
CA THR A 249 -10.21 18.45 15.50
C THR A 249 -10.19 16.98 15.95
N ASN A 250 -10.31 16.03 15.01
CA ASN A 250 -10.27 14.61 15.35
C ASN A 250 -8.87 14.17 15.80
N MET A 251 -7.81 14.74 15.22
CA MET A 251 -6.44 14.49 15.69
C MET A 251 -6.26 14.99 17.13
N LEU A 252 -6.72 16.19 17.45
CA LEU A 252 -6.65 16.73 18.82
C LEU A 252 -7.40 15.83 19.83
N ARG A 253 -8.59 15.37 19.49
CA ARG A 253 -9.35 14.40 20.33
C ARG A 253 -8.57 13.11 20.58
N LEU A 254 -7.92 12.57 19.54
CA LEU A 254 -7.10 11.36 19.66
C LEU A 254 -5.84 11.59 20.50
N ARG A 255 -5.23 12.77 20.41
CA ARG A 255 -4.11 13.19 21.27
C ARG A 255 -4.55 13.23 22.73
N ASP A 256 -5.69 13.88 23.02
CA ASP A 256 -6.23 14.00 24.38
C ASP A 256 -6.61 12.63 24.96
N ALA A 257 -6.97 11.67 24.10
CA ALA A 257 -7.13 10.26 24.44
C ALA A 257 -5.80 9.50 24.63
N GLY A 258 -4.65 10.20 24.66
CA GLY A 258 -3.33 9.61 24.92
C GLY A 258 -2.67 8.94 23.71
N ARG A 259 -3.07 9.26 22.47
CA ARG A 259 -2.44 8.75 21.26
C ARG A 259 -1.28 9.64 20.84
N ARG A 260 -0.25 9.06 20.25
CA ARG A 260 0.83 9.81 19.60
C ARG A 260 0.42 10.12 18.19
N LEU A 261 0.57 11.37 17.79
CA LEU A 261 0.16 11.83 16.48
C LEU A 261 1.33 12.48 15.75
N VAL A 262 1.43 12.13 14.48
CA VAL A 262 2.34 12.75 13.53
C VAL A 262 1.50 13.17 12.33
N LEU A 263 1.59 14.42 11.93
CA LEU A 263 0.98 14.94 10.71
C LEU A 263 2.07 15.11 9.66
N VAL A 264 1.87 14.49 8.51
CA VAL A 264 2.68 14.69 7.30
C VAL A 264 1.80 15.43 6.31
N SER A 265 1.98 16.74 6.26
CA SER A 265 1.21 17.63 5.39
C SER A 265 2.00 17.92 4.12
N MET A 266 1.32 17.85 2.99
CA MET A 266 1.77 18.32 1.70
C MET A 266 0.93 19.51 1.22
N ASP A 267 0.05 20.05 2.08
CA ASP A 267 -0.82 21.17 1.78
C ASP A 267 -0.04 22.47 1.69
N PRO A 268 0.03 23.15 0.54
CA PRO A 268 0.73 24.42 0.40
C PRO A 268 0.15 25.55 1.27
N GLY A 269 -1.14 25.47 1.58
CA GLY A 269 -1.84 26.44 2.44
C GLY A 269 -1.60 26.23 3.92
N PHE A 270 -1.08 25.08 4.32
CA PHE A 270 -0.87 24.72 5.72
C PHE A 270 0.61 24.79 6.07
N GLN A 271 1.13 26.01 6.25
CA GLN A 271 2.57 26.21 6.50
C GLN A 271 2.96 26.34 7.99
N THR A 272 2.05 26.60 8.95
CA THR A 272 2.61 27.15 10.19
C THR A 272 1.89 26.84 11.51
N GLU A 273 0.66 26.45 11.58
CA GLU A 273 -0.05 26.32 12.86
C GLU A 273 -0.58 24.92 13.16
N ALA A 274 0.34 23.95 13.17
CA ALA A 274 0.01 22.72 13.85
C ALA A 274 -0.04 23.00 15.37
N PRO A 275 -1.03 22.45 16.09
CA PRO A 275 -1.06 22.51 17.54
C PRO A 275 0.28 22.02 18.11
N SER A 276 0.84 22.75 19.06
CA SER A 276 2.21 22.59 19.59
C SER A 276 2.59 21.18 20.06
N ASP A 277 1.61 20.30 20.21
CA ASP A 277 1.79 18.93 20.69
C ASP A 277 1.63 17.84 19.60
N ILE A 278 1.43 18.21 18.35
CA ILE A 278 1.40 17.29 17.21
C ILE A 278 2.68 17.49 16.41
N VAL A 279 3.48 16.43 16.30
CA VAL A 279 4.68 16.45 15.45
C VAL A 279 4.23 16.61 14.00
N THR A 280 4.64 17.69 13.37
CA THR A 280 4.23 18.01 11.98
C THR A 280 5.43 18.09 11.07
N TYR A 281 5.35 17.41 9.95
CA TYR A 281 6.28 17.51 8.84
C TYR A 281 5.56 18.08 7.65
N HIS A 282 6.19 19.06 7.02
CA HIS A 282 5.71 19.61 5.75
C HIS A 282 6.61 19.13 4.61
N ILE A 283 6.02 18.46 3.64
CA ILE A 283 6.69 18.01 2.43
C ILE A 283 6.09 18.80 1.29
N PRO A 284 6.87 19.67 0.61
CA PRO A 284 6.33 20.45 -0.49
C PRO A 284 5.82 19.51 -1.59
N LEU A 285 4.65 19.83 -2.15
CA LEU A 285 4.19 19.19 -3.35
C LEU A 285 5.17 19.49 -4.48
N ALA A 286 5.49 18.48 -5.29
CA ALA A 286 6.24 18.71 -6.50
C ALA A 286 5.49 19.73 -7.38
N GLU A 287 6.19 20.75 -7.84
CA GLU A 287 5.61 21.70 -8.79
C GLU A 287 5.16 20.95 -10.03
N ILE A 288 3.87 20.99 -10.30
CA ILE A 288 3.29 20.38 -11.48
C ILE A 288 3.33 21.42 -12.59
N ASP A 289 4.18 21.19 -13.59
CA ASP A 289 4.06 21.89 -14.86
C ASP A 289 2.83 21.38 -15.62
N PHE A 290 1.67 21.93 -15.28
CA PHE A 290 0.42 21.59 -15.97
C PHE A 290 0.51 21.82 -17.48
N ALA A 291 1.29 22.80 -17.93
CA ALA A 291 1.48 23.06 -19.35
C ALA A 291 2.32 21.96 -20.03
N GLY A 292 3.30 21.41 -19.34
CA GLY A 292 4.10 20.27 -19.80
C GLY A 292 3.28 18.97 -19.82
N VAL A 293 2.50 18.71 -18.77
CA VAL A 293 1.63 17.52 -18.69
C VAL A 293 0.59 17.48 -19.79
N TRP A 294 -0.09 18.62 -20.09
CA TRP A 294 -1.03 18.70 -21.19
C TRP A 294 -0.38 18.56 -22.57
N LYS A 295 0.84 19.08 -22.74
CA LYS A 295 1.60 18.90 -23.98
C LYS A 295 2.03 17.43 -24.16
N GLN A 296 2.39 16.75 -23.10
CA GLN A 296 2.81 15.36 -23.15
C GLN A 296 1.61 14.44 -23.40
N ALA A 297 0.48 14.66 -22.73
CA ALA A 297 -0.76 13.94 -23.00
C ALA A 297 -1.26 14.14 -24.43
N ALA A 298 -1.17 15.37 -24.96
CA ALA A 298 -1.52 15.66 -26.35
C ALA A 298 -0.54 15.05 -27.36
N ALA A 299 0.74 14.85 -26.97
CA ALA A 299 1.73 14.17 -27.78
C ALA A 299 1.53 12.65 -27.79
N ASP A 300 1.09 12.08 -26.66
CA ASP A 300 0.78 10.65 -26.52
C ASP A 300 -0.53 10.27 -27.23
N GLU A 301 -1.48 11.19 -27.35
CA GLU A 301 -2.70 11.02 -28.14
C GLU A 301 -2.50 11.28 -29.65
N ALA A 302 -1.42 11.94 -30.02
CA ALA A 302 -1.10 12.14 -31.43
C ALA A 302 -0.72 10.80 -32.06
N PRO A 303 -1.35 10.40 -33.19
CA PRO A 303 -0.96 9.18 -33.88
C PRO A 303 0.52 9.30 -34.27
N PRO A 304 1.33 8.24 -34.12
CA PRO A 304 2.74 8.27 -34.38
C PRO A 304 3.00 8.81 -35.80
N GLN A 305 3.56 10.01 -35.88
CA GLN A 305 3.98 10.60 -37.14
C GLN A 305 5.20 9.83 -37.61
N GLY A 306 4.94 8.90 -38.52
CA GLY A 306 5.92 8.45 -39.50
C GLY A 306 7.04 7.57 -39.01
N ASP A 307 6.74 6.28 -38.91
CA ASP A 307 7.66 5.30 -39.48
C ASP A 307 6.83 4.25 -40.21
N LYS A 308 6.86 4.37 -41.54
CA LYS A 308 6.13 3.48 -42.47
C LYS A 308 6.66 2.05 -42.51
N HIS A 309 7.37 1.61 -41.48
CA HIS A 309 7.84 0.23 -41.32
C HIS A 309 6.95 -0.67 -40.47
N TRP A 310 5.85 -0.17 -39.97
CA TRP A 310 4.76 -1.05 -39.59
C TRP A 310 4.15 -1.59 -40.88
N ALA A 311 4.56 -2.77 -41.25
CA ALA A 311 3.85 -3.51 -42.28
C ALA A 311 2.37 -3.51 -41.86
N ARG A 312 1.54 -2.73 -42.54
CA ARG A 312 0.10 -2.83 -42.39
C ARG A 312 -0.20 -4.32 -42.52
N PRO A 313 -0.88 -4.94 -41.55
CA PRO A 313 -1.26 -6.33 -41.71
C PRO A 313 -2.00 -6.40 -43.07
N ASN A 314 -1.48 -7.23 -43.96
CA ASN A 314 -2.05 -7.36 -45.29
C ASN A 314 -3.53 -7.66 -45.08
N LYS A 315 -4.44 -6.82 -45.60
CA LYS A 315 -5.89 -6.95 -45.41
C LYS A 315 -6.42 -8.33 -45.80
N GLU A 316 -5.66 -9.07 -46.60
CA GLU A 316 -5.94 -10.46 -46.96
C GLU A 316 -5.69 -11.48 -45.84
N GLN A 317 -4.83 -11.16 -44.85
CA GLN A 317 -4.59 -12.07 -43.71
C GLN A 317 -5.60 -11.86 -42.55
N THR A 318 -6.42 -10.82 -42.58
CA THR A 318 -7.44 -10.54 -41.55
C THR A 318 -8.83 -11.01 -41.95
N ARG A 319 -9.05 -11.67 -43.10
CA ARG A 319 -10.31 -12.35 -43.39
C ARG A 319 -10.41 -13.65 -42.59
N PHE A 320 -10.85 -13.52 -41.33
CA PHE A 320 -11.43 -14.64 -40.63
C PHE A 320 -12.74 -15.02 -41.32
N PRO A 321 -12.94 -16.27 -41.68
CA PRO A 321 -14.27 -16.72 -42.06
C PRO A 321 -15.23 -16.45 -40.90
N PRO A 322 -16.51 -16.11 -41.17
CA PRO A 322 -17.47 -15.87 -40.10
C PRO A 322 -17.53 -17.08 -39.18
N SER A 323 -17.49 -16.82 -37.89
CA SER A 323 -17.58 -17.82 -36.85
C SER A 323 -18.89 -18.62 -37.00
N ALA A 324 -18.80 -19.85 -37.41
CA ALA A 324 -19.90 -20.80 -37.25
C ALA A 324 -20.02 -21.21 -35.78
N GLY A 325 -21.13 -20.89 -35.18
CA GLY A 325 -21.69 -21.57 -34.03
C GLY A 325 -21.07 -21.30 -32.67
N ASP A 326 -21.77 -20.53 -31.91
CA ASP A 326 -21.82 -20.60 -30.46
C ASP A 326 -22.05 -22.05 -30.02
N PHE A 327 -21.11 -22.65 -29.32
CA PHE A 327 -21.32 -23.81 -28.50
C PHE A 327 -21.17 -23.41 -27.03
N VAL A 328 -22.33 -23.23 -26.39
CA VAL A 328 -22.55 -23.42 -24.95
C VAL A 328 -22.72 -24.94 -24.74
N PRO A 329 -22.27 -25.59 -23.71
CA PRO A 329 -22.36 -25.25 -22.27
C PRO A 329 -21.06 -24.90 -21.58
#